data_f04c7919510c552447948ce08cccb4f6
#
_entry.id   f04c7919510c552447948ce08cccb4f6
#
_cell.length_a   1.000
_cell.length_b   1.000
_cell.length_c   1.000
_cell.angle_alpha   90.00
_cell.angle_beta   90.00
_cell.angle_gamma   90.00
#
_symmetry.space_group_name_H-M   'P 1'
#
loop_
_entity.id
_entity.type
_entity.pdbx_description
1 polymer ?
#
loop_
_entity_poly.entity_id
_entity_poly.type
_entity_poly.pdbx_seq_one_letter_code
_entity_poly.pdbx_strand_id
1 'polypeptide(L)'
;MDTAPPRPQGNPVVRLPVARRPIVQRITLPSLAAVGGADSLALGALTLFLTGFGLVMVLSASSVESGVAGDPFSSFATQGVAALVGAGGMLAIATRLRTAWLPRLAPIVFFSAVAVQLLTALTPLGTSIGGNQNWIRLGALSVQPSEFVKLGLVLVLAAFFSRRPGELLGVRGMLPPVAFTATAIGAVYLGHDLGTCLILALIGFGGFLMSNVRLPVLVLLGGSATVVLLLFSQGNGSRTSRLAAWSNGCTDLLGTCWQTTQAQWALANGGLTGVGIGNSVSKWFWLPEADNDFIGAIIGEETGLLGLAVLLGCFVAMAVVLLRISTRTQDRFTRAAAGMALAWLVGQAFANIAVVVGVAPVFGVPLPFVSAGGSSLLANLAVVGCMMALADRPVTVATTTSIVDPDHPAARGRAVGIR
;
A
#
# COMPACT_ATOMS: atom_id res chain seq x y z
N MET A 1 83.53 -13.89 52.16
CA MET A 1 82.96 -15.05 51.45
C MET A 1 81.49 -14.88 51.36
N ASP A 2 81.08 -14.25 50.31
CA ASP A 2 79.68 -13.94 50.01
C ASP A 2 79.16 -15.04 49.06
N THR A 3 78.20 -15.82 49.52
CA THR A 3 77.52 -16.81 48.66
C THR A 3 76.17 -16.30 48.38
N ALA A 4 75.92 -15.77 47.17
CA ALA A 4 74.64 -15.39 46.64
C ALA A 4 73.77 -16.68 46.40
N PRO A 5 72.44 -16.61 46.67
CA PRO A 5 71.53 -17.74 46.45
C PRO A 5 71.24 -17.94 44.95
N PRO A 6 70.97 -19.19 44.51
CA PRO A 6 70.74 -19.52 43.11
C PRO A 6 69.36 -18.95 42.65
N ARG A 7 69.38 -18.46 41.40
CA ARG A 7 68.18 -17.95 40.72
C ARG A 7 67.23 -19.13 40.43
N PRO A 8 65.90 -18.94 40.60
CA PRO A 8 64.95 -19.98 40.20
C PRO A 8 64.90 -20.14 38.67
N GLN A 9 65.08 -21.39 38.23
CA GLN A 9 64.96 -21.77 36.84
C GLN A 9 63.46 -21.65 36.47
N GLY A 10 63.17 -20.82 35.49
CA GLY A 10 61.77 -20.64 34.96
C GLY A 10 61.34 -21.93 34.24
N ASN A 11 60.19 -22.43 34.62
CA ASN A 11 59.52 -23.53 33.94
C ASN A 11 59.29 -23.22 32.46
N PRO A 12 59.50 -24.18 31.54
CA PRO A 12 59.22 -23.97 30.13
C PRO A 12 57.72 -23.72 29.91
N VAL A 13 57.38 -22.55 29.37
CA VAL A 13 56.00 -22.22 28.97
C VAL A 13 55.65 -23.08 27.74
N VAL A 14 54.85 -24.11 27.97
CA VAL A 14 54.27 -24.93 26.91
C VAL A 14 53.26 -24.08 26.18
N ARG A 15 53.61 -23.58 25.00
CA ARG A 15 52.64 -22.90 24.09
C ARG A 15 51.74 -23.96 23.48
N LEU A 16 50.51 -24.08 23.96
CA LEU A 16 49.49 -24.85 23.32
C LEU A 16 49.19 -24.22 21.94
N PRO A 17 49.06 -24.99 20.85
CA PRO A 17 48.71 -24.47 19.55
C PRO A 17 47.30 -23.85 19.66
N VAL A 18 47.19 -22.59 19.30
CA VAL A 18 45.89 -21.92 19.16
C VAL A 18 45.10 -22.68 18.10
N ALA A 19 44.09 -23.42 18.52
CA ALA A 19 43.19 -24.11 17.62
C ALA A 19 42.58 -23.07 16.69
N ARG A 20 42.99 -23.08 15.41
CA ARG A 20 42.34 -22.31 14.37
C ARG A 20 40.86 -22.72 14.40
N ARG A 21 39.96 -21.80 14.84
CA ARG A 21 38.54 -22.03 14.69
C ARG A 21 38.25 -22.31 13.22
N PRO A 22 37.51 -23.36 12.89
CA PRO A 22 37.16 -23.65 11.52
C PRO A 22 36.47 -22.43 10.97
N ILE A 23 36.90 -21.96 9.80
CA ILE A 23 36.16 -20.98 9.00
C ILE A 23 34.81 -21.65 8.74
N VAL A 24 33.79 -21.27 9.50
CA VAL A 24 32.43 -21.71 9.24
C VAL A 24 32.06 -21.09 7.90
N GLN A 25 32.30 -21.87 6.84
CA GLN A 25 31.74 -21.56 5.53
C GLN A 25 30.25 -21.54 5.71
N ARG A 26 29.67 -20.32 5.78
CA ARG A 26 28.23 -20.15 5.86
C ARG A 26 27.68 -20.72 4.57
N ILE A 27 27.07 -21.87 4.65
CA ILE A 27 26.20 -22.43 3.62
C ILE A 27 25.10 -21.39 3.47
N THR A 28 25.15 -20.60 2.41
CA THR A 28 24.03 -19.78 1.97
C THR A 28 22.93 -20.74 1.60
N LEU A 29 21.96 -20.88 2.48
CA LEU A 29 20.81 -21.74 2.23
C LEU A 29 20.09 -21.20 0.98
N PRO A 30 20.04 -21.96 -0.13
CA PRO A 30 19.36 -21.54 -1.36
C PRO A 30 17.89 -21.22 -1.13
N SER A 31 17.30 -21.77 -0.06
CA SER A 31 15.91 -21.58 0.35
C SER A 31 15.56 -20.14 0.76
N LEU A 32 16.50 -19.31 1.25
CA LEU A 32 16.22 -17.92 1.65
C LEU A 32 16.19 -16.96 0.45
N ALA A 33 17.02 -17.20 -0.55
CA ALA A 33 16.97 -16.45 -1.82
C ALA A 33 15.70 -16.80 -2.61
N ALA A 34 15.25 -18.06 -2.56
CA ALA A 34 14.01 -18.50 -3.20
C ALA A 34 12.74 -17.94 -2.53
N VAL A 35 12.79 -17.61 -1.23
CA VAL A 35 11.61 -17.05 -0.51
C VAL A 35 11.34 -15.58 -0.88
N GLY A 36 12.36 -14.75 -1.09
CA GLY A 36 12.20 -13.38 -1.58
C GLY A 36 11.59 -13.37 -2.99
N GLY A 37 12.18 -14.15 -3.92
CA GLY A 37 11.67 -14.29 -5.28
C GLY A 37 10.23 -14.86 -5.35
N ALA A 38 9.88 -15.78 -4.44
CA ALA A 38 8.52 -16.34 -4.39
C ALA A 38 7.47 -15.30 -3.97
N ASP A 39 7.76 -14.44 -2.98
CA ASP A 39 6.84 -13.39 -2.54
C ASP A 39 6.68 -12.30 -3.63
N SER A 40 7.74 -11.93 -4.35
CA SER A 40 7.70 -11.03 -5.49
C SER A 40 6.84 -11.58 -6.63
N LEU A 41 7.09 -12.83 -7.02
CA LEU A 41 6.33 -13.51 -8.08
C LEU A 41 4.84 -13.66 -7.70
N ALA A 42 4.54 -14.05 -6.46
CA ALA A 42 3.18 -14.18 -5.97
C ALA A 42 2.43 -12.84 -6.01
N LEU A 43 3.09 -11.75 -5.57
CA LEU A 43 2.52 -10.41 -5.63
C LEU A 43 2.24 -9.97 -7.06
N GLY A 44 3.19 -10.19 -7.98
CA GLY A 44 3.02 -9.90 -9.40
C GLY A 44 1.90 -10.71 -10.05
N ALA A 45 1.84 -12.01 -9.78
CA ALA A 45 0.81 -12.90 -10.33
C ALA A 45 -0.60 -12.53 -9.84
N LEU A 46 -0.77 -12.27 -8.53
CA LEU A 46 -2.05 -11.81 -7.97
C LEU A 46 -2.48 -10.49 -8.59
N THR A 47 -1.55 -9.55 -8.75
CA THR A 47 -1.83 -8.24 -9.36
C THR A 47 -2.25 -8.36 -10.81
N LEU A 48 -1.53 -9.15 -11.61
CA LEU A 48 -1.88 -9.38 -13.01
C LEU A 48 -3.21 -10.12 -13.17
N PHE A 49 -3.50 -11.09 -12.29
CA PHE A 49 -4.79 -11.76 -12.27
C PHE A 49 -5.93 -10.79 -11.95
N LEU A 50 -5.80 -9.98 -10.89
CA LEU A 50 -6.81 -8.97 -10.52
C LEU A 50 -7.00 -7.93 -11.64
N THR A 51 -5.91 -7.49 -12.29
CA THR A 51 -5.98 -6.55 -13.41
C THR A 51 -6.68 -7.17 -14.63
N GLY A 52 -6.35 -8.42 -14.98
CA GLY A 52 -7.01 -9.14 -16.08
C GLY A 52 -8.49 -9.40 -15.81
N PHE A 53 -8.82 -9.83 -14.58
CA PHE A 53 -10.20 -9.98 -14.15
C PHE A 53 -10.95 -8.63 -14.17
N GLY A 54 -10.31 -7.55 -13.69
CA GLY A 54 -10.85 -6.19 -13.73
C GLY A 54 -11.15 -5.73 -15.15
N LEU A 55 -10.28 -5.99 -16.13
CA LEU A 55 -10.53 -5.66 -17.53
C LEU A 55 -11.80 -6.33 -18.07
N VAL A 56 -12.01 -7.61 -17.76
CA VAL A 56 -13.22 -8.33 -18.16
C VAL A 56 -14.46 -7.71 -17.51
N MET A 57 -14.38 -7.38 -16.22
CA MET A 57 -15.51 -6.80 -15.48
C MET A 57 -15.79 -5.36 -15.89
N VAL A 58 -14.77 -4.55 -16.19
CA VAL A 58 -14.95 -3.19 -16.75
C VAL A 58 -15.63 -3.27 -18.12
N LEU A 59 -15.21 -4.21 -18.98
CA LEU A 59 -15.88 -4.42 -20.28
C LEU A 59 -17.36 -4.75 -20.08
N SER A 60 -17.69 -5.63 -19.13
CA SER A 60 -19.08 -5.96 -18.86
C SER A 60 -19.86 -4.77 -18.29
N ALA A 61 -19.34 -4.13 -17.24
CA ALA A 61 -20.03 -3.06 -16.51
C ALA A 61 -20.22 -1.79 -17.35
N SER A 62 -19.21 -1.39 -18.14
CA SER A 62 -19.24 -0.16 -18.93
C SER A 62 -19.87 -0.32 -20.33
N SER A 63 -20.13 -1.55 -20.79
CA SER A 63 -20.58 -1.83 -22.17
C SER A 63 -21.86 -1.10 -22.55
N VAL A 64 -22.79 -0.92 -21.60
CA VAL A 64 -24.07 -0.26 -21.82
C VAL A 64 -23.89 1.25 -21.92
N GLU A 65 -23.21 1.87 -20.96
CA GLU A 65 -22.98 3.31 -20.91
C GLU A 65 -22.11 3.78 -22.09
N SER A 66 -21.02 3.07 -22.35
CA SER A 66 -20.15 3.33 -23.49
C SER A 66 -20.84 3.09 -24.82
N GLY A 67 -21.74 2.10 -24.91
CA GLY A 67 -22.54 1.82 -26.09
C GLY A 67 -23.53 2.94 -26.44
N VAL A 68 -24.17 3.52 -25.44
CA VAL A 68 -25.04 4.71 -25.62
C VAL A 68 -24.21 5.93 -26.04
N ALA A 69 -22.98 6.05 -25.56
CA ALA A 69 -22.05 7.11 -25.97
C ALA A 69 -21.48 6.92 -27.40
N GLY A 70 -21.75 5.80 -28.06
CA GLY A 70 -21.40 5.52 -29.45
C GLY A 70 -20.27 4.51 -29.68
N ASP A 71 -19.50 4.13 -28.64
CA ASP A 71 -18.47 3.09 -28.72
C ASP A 71 -18.45 2.22 -27.47
N PRO A 72 -19.02 1.00 -27.53
CA PRO A 72 -19.11 0.07 -26.39
C PRO A 72 -17.77 -0.33 -25.79
N PHE A 73 -16.69 -0.17 -26.54
CA PHE A 73 -15.33 -0.58 -26.12
C PHE A 73 -14.46 0.56 -25.60
N SER A 74 -14.94 1.80 -25.60
CA SER A 74 -14.12 2.98 -25.27
C SER A 74 -13.51 2.93 -23.86
N SER A 75 -14.31 2.60 -22.83
CA SER A 75 -13.85 2.44 -21.44
C SER A 75 -12.87 1.28 -21.31
N PHE A 76 -13.18 0.13 -21.94
CA PHE A 76 -12.31 -1.04 -21.97
C PHE A 76 -10.97 -0.74 -22.66
N ALA A 77 -10.97 -0.06 -23.80
CA ALA A 77 -9.75 0.29 -24.52
C ALA A 77 -8.86 1.23 -23.69
N THR A 78 -9.45 2.25 -23.07
CA THR A 78 -8.73 3.18 -22.20
C THR A 78 -8.12 2.46 -20.99
N GLN A 79 -8.89 1.60 -20.32
CA GLN A 79 -8.42 0.79 -19.20
C GLN A 79 -7.37 -0.23 -19.63
N GLY A 80 -7.52 -0.84 -20.81
CA GLY A 80 -6.57 -1.79 -21.41
C GLY A 80 -5.21 -1.15 -21.68
N VAL A 81 -5.20 0.06 -22.24
CA VAL A 81 -3.96 0.83 -22.44
C VAL A 81 -3.29 1.13 -21.10
N ALA A 82 -4.07 1.59 -20.11
CA ALA A 82 -3.54 1.84 -18.76
C ALA A 82 -2.99 0.56 -18.11
N ALA A 83 -3.64 -0.59 -18.30
CA ALA A 83 -3.16 -1.88 -17.81
C ALA A 83 -1.85 -2.31 -18.47
N LEU A 84 -1.72 -2.18 -19.78
CA LEU A 84 -0.50 -2.53 -20.52
C LEU A 84 0.67 -1.63 -20.12
N VAL A 85 0.45 -0.31 -20.09
CA VAL A 85 1.47 0.67 -19.69
C VAL A 85 1.85 0.46 -18.23
N GLY A 86 0.86 0.28 -17.37
CA GLY A 86 1.07 0.05 -15.94
C GLY A 86 1.78 -1.27 -15.64
N ALA A 87 1.41 -2.38 -16.29
CA ALA A 87 2.08 -3.68 -16.13
C ALA A 87 3.52 -3.63 -16.65
N GLY A 88 3.75 -2.99 -17.80
CA GLY A 88 5.09 -2.74 -18.31
C GLY A 88 5.92 -1.88 -17.34
N GLY A 89 5.32 -0.82 -16.78
CA GLY A 89 5.92 0.02 -15.74
C GLY A 89 6.22 -0.75 -14.45
N MET A 90 5.27 -1.56 -13.97
CA MET A 90 5.45 -2.44 -12.80
C MET A 90 6.65 -3.38 -12.98
N LEU A 91 6.74 -4.06 -14.13
CA LEU A 91 7.84 -4.97 -14.43
C LEU A 91 9.17 -4.22 -14.59
N ALA A 92 9.15 -3.05 -15.23
CA ALA A 92 10.35 -2.21 -15.36
C ALA A 92 10.85 -1.71 -13.99
N ILE A 93 9.96 -1.30 -13.11
CA ILE A 93 10.28 -0.91 -11.73
C ILE A 93 10.84 -2.13 -10.99
N ALA A 94 10.16 -3.27 -11.04
CA ALA A 94 10.57 -4.49 -10.33
C ALA A 94 11.98 -4.97 -10.75
N THR A 95 12.29 -4.91 -12.06
CA THR A 95 13.52 -5.51 -12.60
C THR A 95 14.68 -4.53 -12.77
N ARG A 96 14.42 -3.24 -13.04
CA ARG A 96 15.46 -2.25 -13.39
C ARG A 96 15.71 -1.19 -12.33
N LEU A 97 14.73 -0.92 -11.44
CA LEU A 97 14.87 0.14 -10.44
C LEU A 97 15.86 -0.29 -9.35
N ARG A 98 16.94 0.45 -9.22
CA ARG A 98 17.85 0.28 -8.07
C ARG A 98 17.13 0.75 -6.80
N THR A 99 16.80 -0.16 -5.92
CA THR A 99 16.03 0.11 -4.69
C THR A 99 16.68 1.16 -3.77
N ALA A 100 18.01 1.35 -3.85
CA ALA A 100 18.72 2.42 -3.14
C ALA A 100 18.30 3.85 -3.57
N TRP A 101 17.67 4.00 -4.74
CA TRP A 101 17.16 5.30 -5.20
C TRP A 101 15.79 5.64 -4.60
N LEU A 102 14.98 4.63 -4.22
CA LEU A 102 13.65 4.87 -3.67
C LEU A 102 13.63 5.87 -2.50
N PRO A 103 14.48 5.75 -1.45
CA PRO A 103 14.50 6.73 -0.36
C PRO A 103 14.99 8.12 -0.77
N ARG A 104 15.73 8.23 -1.90
CA ARG A 104 16.20 9.53 -2.43
C ARG A 104 15.14 10.19 -3.30
N LEU A 105 14.41 9.42 -4.09
CA LEU A 105 13.33 9.90 -4.96
C LEU A 105 12.04 10.19 -4.19
N ALA A 106 11.86 9.59 -3.01
CA ALA A 106 10.66 9.69 -2.20
C ALA A 106 10.18 11.15 -1.98
N PRO A 107 11.01 12.11 -1.54
CA PRO A 107 10.55 13.48 -1.37
C PRO A 107 10.18 14.14 -2.72
N ILE A 108 10.91 13.84 -3.79
CA ILE A 108 10.62 14.39 -5.13
C ILE A 108 9.25 13.91 -5.59
N VAL A 109 8.98 12.59 -5.53
CA VAL A 109 7.70 12.00 -5.92
C VAL A 109 6.56 12.57 -5.06
N PHE A 110 6.75 12.70 -3.74
CA PHE A 110 5.74 13.23 -2.86
C PHE A 110 5.41 14.70 -3.17
N PHE A 111 6.41 15.58 -3.16
CA PHE A 111 6.16 17.01 -3.35
C PHE A 111 5.70 17.35 -4.76
N SER A 112 6.18 16.64 -5.80
CA SER A 112 5.67 16.83 -7.16
C SER A 112 4.21 16.40 -7.28
N ALA A 113 3.82 15.25 -6.71
CA ALA A 113 2.44 14.80 -6.71
C ALA A 113 1.51 15.75 -5.94
N VAL A 114 1.94 16.23 -4.77
CA VAL A 114 1.20 17.25 -3.98
C VAL A 114 1.08 18.56 -4.74
N ALA A 115 2.15 19.02 -5.41
CA ALA A 115 2.11 20.26 -6.20
C ALA A 115 1.12 20.15 -7.37
N VAL A 116 1.13 19.04 -8.11
CA VAL A 116 0.17 18.80 -9.21
C VAL A 116 -1.26 18.69 -8.66
N GLN A 117 -1.46 18.04 -7.50
CA GLN A 117 -2.77 17.96 -6.84
C GLN A 117 -3.29 19.34 -6.43
N LEU A 118 -2.44 20.22 -5.87
CA LEU A 118 -2.80 21.58 -5.52
C LEU A 118 -3.13 22.42 -6.76
N LEU A 119 -2.32 22.29 -7.82
CA LEU A 119 -2.63 22.94 -9.11
C LEU A 119 -4.00 22.51 -9.64
N THR A 120 -4.33 21.21 -9.56
CA THR A 120 -5.62 20.67 -9.97
C THR A 120 -6.77 21.23 -9.13
N ALA A 121 -6.61 21.28 -7.81
CA ALA A 121 -7.67 21.72 -6.91
C ALA A 121 -7.90 23.24 -6.93
N LEU A 122 -6.86 24.05 -7.17
CA LEU A 122 -6.89 25.51 -7.01
C LEU A 122 -6.92 26.28 -8.33
N THR A 123 -6.79 25.61 -9.48
CA THR A 123 -6.73 26.29 -10.78
C THR A 123 -7.77 25.74 -11.77
N PRO A 124 -8.08 26.45 -12.85
CA PRO A 124 -8.99 26.00 -13.91
C PRO A 124 -8.49 24.78 -14.70
N LEU A 125 -7.27 24.30 -14.46
CA LEU A 125 -6.73 23.05 -15.03
C LEU A 125 -7.48 21.81 -14.52
N GLY A 126 -8.07 21.92 -13.31
CA GLY A 126 -8.87 20.86 -12.73
C GLY A 126 -10.28 20.84 -13.28
N THR A 127 -10.76 19.64 -13.60
CA THR A 127 -12.15 19.37 -13.95
C THR A 127 -12.87 18.75 -12.76
N SER A 128 -14.13 19.19 -12.55
CA SER A 128 -14.97 18.64 -11.50
C SER A 128 -15.78 17.47 -12.05
N ILE A 129 -15.71 16.33 -11.38
CA ILE A 129 -16.52 15.13 -11.65
C ILE A 129 -17.21 14.76 -10.33
N GLY A 130 -18.53 14.63 -10.34
CA GLY A 130 -19.29 14.30 -9.14
C GLY A 130 -19.15 15.30 -7.97
N GLY A 131 -18.77 16.56 -8.26
CA GLY A 131 -18.53 17.61 -7.26
C GLY A 131 -17.10 17.62 -6.68
N ASN A 132 -16.21 16.76 -7.17
CA ASN A 132 -14.81 16.70 -6.76
C ASN A 132 -13.90 17.26 -7.86
N GLN A 133 -13.14 18.31 -7.56
CA GLN A 133 -12.20 18.98 -8.50
C GLN A 133 -10.80 18.35 -8.38
N ASN A 134 -10.66 17.08 -8.77
CA ASN A 134 -9.44 16.28 -8.61
C ASN A 134 -8.93 15.65 -9.90
N TRP A 135 -9.49 16.03 -11.06
CA TRP A 135 -9.17 15.42 -12.33
C TRP A 135 -8.54 16.42 -13.29
N ILE A 136 -7.53 15.98 -14.04
CA ILE A 136 -6.94 16.71 -15.16
C ILE A 136 -7.31 15.95 -16.44
N ARG A 137 -7.94 16.62 -17.40
CA ARG A 137 -8.23 16.03 -18.71
C ARG A 137 -7.11 16.34 -19.69
N LEU A 138 -6.50 15.29 -20.23
CA LEU A 138 -5.47 15.33 -21.26
C LEU A 138 -6.00 14.64 -22.52
N GLY A 139 -6.84 15.36 -23.26
CA GLY A 139 -7.57 14.79 -24.40
C GLY A 139 -8.57 13.72 -23.94
N ALA A 140 -8.43 12.50 -24.42
CA ALA A 140 -9.26 11.36 -24.03
C ALA A 140 -8.89 10.74 -22.65
N LEU A 141 -7.75 11.11 -22.10
CA LEU A 141 -7.28 10.59 -20.82
C LEU A 141 -7.66 11.54 -19.69
N SER A 142 -8.21 10.99 -18.60
CA SER A 142 -8.39 11.71 -17.35
C SER A 142 -7.43 11.15 -16.30
N VAL A 143 -6.67 12.04 -15.66
CA VAL A 143 -5.67 11.69 -14.65
C VAL A 143 -6.09 12.31 -13.33
N GLN A 144 -6.06 11.49 -12.27
CA GLN A 144 -6.30 11.93 -10.90
C GLN A 144 -4.97 12.00 -10.13
N PRO A 145 -4.42 13.20 -9.90
CA PRO A 145 -3.12 13.34 -9.24
C PRO A 145 -3.08 12.80 -7.81
N SER A 146 -4.20 12.79 -7.10
CA SER A 146 -4.31 12.24 -5.75
C SER A 146 -3.92 10.76 -5.66
N GLU A 147 -4.04 9.99 -6.74
CA GLU A 147 -3.57 8.61 -6.80
C GLU A 147 -2.05 8.51 -6.66
N PHE A 148 -1.32 9.44 -7.27
CA PHE A 148 0.14 9.52 -7.15
C PHE A 148 0.58 10.14 -5.82
N VAL A 149 -0.27 10.96 -5.17
CA VAL A 149 -0.03 11.42 -3.79
C VAL A 149 0.01 10.25 -2.82
N LYS A 150 -0.83 9.22 -3.00
CA LYS A 150 -0.78 7.98 -2.19
C LYS A 150 0.57 7.27 -2.34
N LEU A 151 1.06 7.09 -3.57
CA LEU A 151 2.38 6.52 -3.83
C LEU A 151 3.50 7.34 -3.19
N GLY A 152 3.47 8.66 -3.37
CA GLY A 152 4.44 9.58 -2.78
C GLY A 152 4.46 9.52 -1.26
N LEU A 153 3.28 9.44 -0.64
CA LEU A 153 3.15 9.33 0.82
C LEU A 153 3.76 8.03 1.35
N VAL A 154 3.48 6.89 0.71
CA VAL A 154 4.10 5.60 1.06
C VAL A 154 5.63 5.71 1.04
N LEU A 155 6.19 6.26 -0.04
CA LEU A 155 7.63 6.35 -0.20
C LEU A 155 8.29 7.33 0.79
N VAL A 156 7.70 8.52 0.99
CA VAL A 156 8.30 9.55 1.87
C VAL A 156 8.24 9.14 3.34
N LEU A 157 7.13 8.54 3.78
CA LEU A 157 7.02 8.02 5.14
C LEU A 157 7.95 6.84 5.36
N ALA A 158 8.07 5.90 4.41
CA ALA A 158 9.03 4.80 4.50
C ALA A 158 10.48 5.31 4.61
N ALA A 159 10.83 6.34 3.81
CA ALA A 159 12.15 6.97 3.89
C ALA A 159 12.39 7.66 5.25
N PHE A 160 11.38 8.30 5.81
CA PHE A 160 11.46 8.92 7.13
C PHE A 160 11.65 7.86 8.23
N PHE A 161 10.78 6.84 8.29
CA PHE A 161 10.84 5.78 9.29
C PHE A 161 12.14 4.96 9.24
N SER A 162 12.73 4.83 8.04
CA SER A 162 14.00 4.11 7.90
C SER A 162 15.21 4.84 8.49
N ARG A 163 15.19 6.19 8.47
CA ARG A 163 16.33 7.03 8.88
C ARG A 163 16.36 7.35 10.38
N ARG A 164 15.21 7.32 11.07
CA ARG A 164 15.06 7.82 12.44
C ARG A 164 14.35 6.84 13.40
N PRO A 165 14.94 5.68 13.66
CA PRO A 165 14.24 4.62 14.39
C PRO A 165 14.01 4.88 15.89
N GLY A 166 14.79 5.74 16.51
CA GLY A 166 14.69 6.02 17.96
C GLY A 166 13.89 7.27 18.32
N GLU A 167 13.66 8.16 17.34
CA GLU A 167 13.03 9.47 17.60
C GLU A 167 11.50 9.39 17.69
N LEU A 168 10.89 8.29 17.24
CA LEU A 168 9.43 8.11 17.19
C LEU A 168 8.78 7.94 18.57
N LEU A 169 9.58 7.77 19.64
CA LEU A 169 9.09 7.61 21.00
C LEU A 169 8.58 8.91 21.64
N GLY A 170 8.85 10.07 21.01
CA GLY A 170 8.46 11.39 21.50
C GLY A 170 7.61 12.18 20.51
N VAL A 171 6.86 13.17 21.02
CA VAL A 171 5.98 14.04 20.21
C VAL A 171 6.74 14.72 19.06
N ARG A 172 7.98 15.16 19.31
CA ARG A 172 8.81 15.83 18.28
C ARG A 172 9.17 14.91 17.12
N GLY A 173 9.40 13.63 17.39
CA GLY A 173 9.71 12.64 16.35
C GLY A 173 8.49 12.26 15.50
N MET A 174 7.28 12.39 16.05
CA MET A 174 6.04 12.09 15.36
C MET A 174 5.54 13.24 14.48
N LEU A 175 5.97 14.48 14.76
CA LEU A 175 5.49 15.65 14.04
C LEU A 175 5.74 15.60 12.52
N PRO A 176 6.93 15.22 12.01
CA PRO A 176 7.17 15.16 10.57
C PRO A 176 6.28 14.14 9.82
N PRO A 177 6.13 12.88 10.25
CA PRO A 177 5.25 11.94 9.52
C PRO A 177 3.77 12.33 9.61
N VAL A 178 3.32 12.93 10.73
CA VAL A 178 1.97 13.52 10.82
C VAL A 178 1.85 14.71 9.86
N ALA A 179 2.86 15.57 9.76
CA ALA A 179 2.85 16.70 8.84
C ALA A 179 2.80 16.27 7.37
N PHE A 180 3.56 15.23 6.96
CA PHE A 180 3.48 14.68 5.60
C PHE A 180 2.07 14.15 5.31
N THR A 181 1.50 13.37 6.24
CA THR A 181 0.14 12.84 6.09
C THR A 181 -0.91 13.95 6.04
N ALA A 182 -0.81 14.95 6.92
CA ALA A 182 -1.71 16.09 6.95
C ALA A 182 -1.60 16.96 5.67
N THR A 183 -0.38 17.16 5.14
CA THR A 183 -0.17 17.86 3.85
C THR A 183 -0.82 17.11 2.70
N ALA A 184 -0.67 15.78 2.63
CA ALA A 184 -1.32 14.96 1.61
C ALA A 184 -2.85 15.05 1.71
N ILE A 185 -3.40 14.87 2.91
CA ILE A 185 -4.85 14.98 3.17
C ILE A 185 -5.35 16.39 2.83
N GLY A 186 -4.67 17.45 3.28
CA GLY A 186 -5.05 18.82 3.02
C GLY A 186 -5.08 19.16 1.53
N ALA A 187 -4.08 18.72 0.76
CA ALA A 187 -4.02 18.93 -0.68
C ALA A 187 -5.18 18.25 -1.43
N VAL A 188 -5.56 17.03 -1.02
CA VAL A 188 -6.66 16.27 -1.62
C VAL A 188 -8.02 16.81 -1.15
N TYR A 189 -8.12 17.21 0.11
CA TYR A 189 -9.34 17.80 0.67
C TYR A 189 -9.76 19.10 -0.03
N LEU A 190 -8.81 19.93 -0.45
CA LEU A 190 -9.08 21.14 -1.24
C LEU A 190 -9.77 20.82 -2.58
N GLY A 191 -9.58 19.63 -3.13
CA GLY A 191 -10.31 19.11 -4.28
C GLY A 191 -11.62 18.40 -3.92
N HIS A 192 -12.04 18.44 -2.65
CA HIS A 192 -13.28 17.85 -2.13
C HIS A 192 -13.37 16.32 -2.20
N ASP A 193 -12.26 15.57 -2.17
CA ASP A 193 -12.24 14.11 -2.21
C ASP A 193 -12.00 13.50 -0.82
N LEU A 194 -13.07 13.22 -0.08
CA LEU A 194 -12.98 12.59 1.24
C LEU A 194 -12.61 11.12 1.18
N GLY A 195 -13.00 10.42 0.13
CA GLY A 195 -12.67 9.00 -0.04
C GLY A 195 -11.15 8.80 -0.07
N THR A 196 -10.48 9.55 -0.92
CA THR A 196 -9.01 9.51 -0.99
C THR A 196 -8.36 10.03 0.30
N CYS A 197 -8.94 11.02 0.99
CA CYS A 197 -8.45 11.46 2.31
C CYS A 197 -8.48 10.32 3.35
N LEU A 198 -9.52 9.49 3.36
CA LEU A 198 -9.63 8.33 4.23
C LEU A 198 -8.48 7.33 3.94
N ILE A 199 -8.22 7.05 2.66
CA ILE A 199 -7.13 6.13 2.27
C ILE A 199 -5.75 6.71 2.63
N LEU A 200 -5.51 8.01 2.47
CA LEU A 200 -4.28 8.67 2.91
C LEU A 200 -4.09 8.58 4.44
N ALA A 201 -5.17 8.74 5.22
CA ALA A 201 -5.13 8.55 6.67
C ALA A 201 -4.80 7.08 7.03
N LEU A 202 -5.38 6.13 6.30
CA LEU A 202 -5.11 4.69 6.49
C LEU A 202 -3.66 4.33 6.16
N ILE A 203 -3.08 4.91 5.08
CA ILE A 203 -1.66 4.77 4.73
C ILE A 203 -0.78 5.31 5.87
N GLY A 204 -1.05 6.53 6.35
CA GLY A 204 -0.32 7.13 7.47
C GLY A 204 -0.38 6.26 8.73
N PHE A 205 -1.57 5.79 9.08
CA PHE A 205 -1.79 4.88 10.21
C PHE A 205 -1.00 3.57 10.05
N GLY A 206 -1.03 2.96 8.86
CA GLY A 206 -0.25 1.76 8.54
C GLY A 206 1.26 1.98 8.72
N GLY A 207 1.77 3.16 8.36
CA GLY A 207 3.16 3.55 8.59
C GLY A 207 3.52 3.62 10.08
N PHE A 208 2.68 4.24 10.89
CA PHE A 208 2.86 4.28 12.35
C PHE A 208 2.79 2.89 12.99
N LEU A 209 1.86 2.05 12.55
CA LEU A 209 1.70 0.67 13.05
C LEU A 209 2.99 -0.16 12.83
N MET A 210 3.64 -0.01 11.66
CA MET A 210 4.87 -0.74 11.33
C MET A 210 6.13 -0.14 11.97
N SER A 211 6.03 1.02 12.61
CA SER A 211 7.17 1.77 13.16
C SER A 211 7.37 1.62 14.67
N ASN A 212 6.74 0.60 15.30
CA ASN A 212 6.82 0.32 16.75
C ASN A 212 6.36 1.51 17.64
N VAL A 213 5.42 2.30 17.17
CA VAL A 213 4.79 3.36 17.96
C VAL A 213 3.91 2.72 19.04
N ARG A 214 3.88 3.32 20.23
CA ARG A 214 3.09 2.80 21.36
C ARG A 214 1.61 2.77 21.04
N LEU A 215 0.93 1.68 21.40
CA LEU A 215 -0.51 1.49 21.13
C LEU A 215 -1.41 2.67 21.55
N PRO A 216 -1.25 3.30 22.75
CA PRO A 216 -2.08 4.46 23.11
C PRO A 216 -1.96 5.64 22.15
N VAL A 217 -0.77 5.83 21.56
CA VAL A 217 -0.53 6.88 20.57
C VAL A 217 -1.21 6.54 19.24
N LEU A 218 -1.17 5.28 18.84
CA LEU A 218 -1.89 4.81 17.65
C LEU A 218 -3.40 5.01 17.79
N VAL A 219 -3.97 4.70 18.96
CA VAL A 219 -5.38 4.92 19.26
C VAL A 219 -5.72 6.42 19.22
N LEU A 220 -4.86 7.27 19.78
CA LEU A 220 -5.04 8.73 19.73
C LEU A 220 -4.98 9.26 18.28
N LEU A 221 -4.01 8.83 17.49
CA LEU A 221 -3.88 9.25 16.08
C LEU A 221 -5.05 8.75 15.24
N GLY A 222 -5.42 7.47 15.37
CA GLY A 222 -6.57 6.91 14.67
C GLY A 222 -7.88 7.60 15.08
N GLY A 223 -8.09 7.80 16.38
CA GLY A 223 -9.26 8.49 16.90
C GLY A 223 -9.34 9.95 16.44
N SER A 224 -8.21 10.70 16.51
CA SER A 224 -8.18 12.08 16.03
C SER A 224 -8.40 12.20 14.53
N ALA A 225 -7.84 11.29 13.72
CA ALA A 225 -8.07 11.25 12.28
C ALA A 225 -9.55 10.97 11.96
N THR A 226 -10.18 10.05 12.67
CA THR A 226 -11.61 9.76 12.54
C THR A 226 -12.47 10.98 12.88
N VAL A 227 -12.21 11.64 14.01
CA VAL A 227 -12.92 12.86 14.41
C VAL A 227 -12.77 13.97 13.37
N VAL A 228 -11.56 14.21 12.87
CA VAL A 228 -11.30 15.21 11.83
C VAL A 228 -12.06 14.88 10.55
N LEU A 229 -12.06 13.63 10.10
CA LEU A 229 -12.81 13.21 8.92
C LEU A 229 -14.32 13.38 9.10
N LEU A 230 -14.86 13.05 10.28
CA LEU A 230 -16.27 13.27 10.61
C LEU A 230 -16.65 14.76 10.61
N LEU A 231 -15.82 15.63 11.19
CA LEU A 231 -16.04 17.08 11.17
C LEU A 231 -16.00 17.62 9.74
N PHE A 232 -15.07 17.17 8.90
CA PHE A 232 -14.99 17.56 7.50
C PHE A 232 -16.16 17.03 6.64
N SER A 233 -16.78 15.92 7.05
CA SER A 233 -17.97 15.40 6.36
C SER A 233 -19.19 16.29 6.54
N GLN A 234 -19.27 17.05 7.64
CA GLN A 234 -20.41 17.91 7.96
C GLN A 234 -20.49 19.22 7.14
N GLY A 235 -19.40 19.60 6.46
CA GLY A 235 -19.35 20.83 5.64
C GLY A 235 -20.06 20.75 4.29
N ASN A 236 -20.62 19.58 3.89
CA ASN A 236 -21.26 19.40 2.59
C ASN A 236 -22.57 18.61 2.73
N GLY A 237 -23.69 19.20 2.33
CA GLY A 237 -25.02 18.63 2.52
C GLY A 237 -25.21 17.22 1.92
N SER A 238 -24.62 16.92 0.76
CA SER A 238 -24.74 15.60 0.13
C SER A 238 -23.97 14.51 0.91
N ARG A 239 -22.90 14.86 1.62
CA ARG A 239 -22.11 13.93 2.44
C ARG A 239 -22.78 13.66 3.76
N THR A 240 -23.30 14.72 4.38
CA THR A 240 -24.06 14.63 5.62
C THR A 240 -25.32 13.78 5.42
N SER A 241 -26.01 13.92 4.28
CA SER A 241 -27.18 13.10 3.96
C SER A 241 -26.83 11.62 3.75
N ARG A 242 -25.71 11.30 3.08
CA ARG A 242 -25.24 9.90 2.93
C ARG A 242 -24.87 9.27 4.27
N LEU A 243 -24.21 9.99 5.16
CA LEU A 243 -23.87 9.51 6.50
C LEU A 243 -25.11 9.32 7.35
N ALA A 244 -26.04 10.28 7.32
CA ALA A 244 -27.32 10.18 8.03
C ALA A 244 -28.18 9.03 7.51
N ALA A 245 -28.26 8.84 6.20
CA ALA A 245 -28.98 7.75 5.57
C ALA A 245 -28.40 6.37 5.98
N TRP A 246 -27.07 6.26 6.08
CA TRP A 246 -26.43 5.03 6.55
C TRP A 246 -26.67 4.77 8.04
N SER A 247 -26.58 5.81 8.92
CA SER A 247 -26.68 5.65 10.38
C SER A 247 -28.11 5.50 10.89
N ASN A 248 -29.08 6.20 10.28
CA ASN A 248 -30.46 6.25 10.75
C ASN A 248 -31.40 5.31 9.98
N GLY A 249 -30.87 4.55 9.06
CA GLY A 249 -31.64 3.78 8.08
C GLY A 249 -32.10 4.64 6.91
N CYS A 250 -32.27 3.97 5.78
CA CYS A 250 -32.59 4.64 4.53
C CYS A 250 -34.09 4.81 4.35
N THR A 251 -34.54 6.05 4.33
CA THR A 251 -35.98 6.42 4.06
C THR A 251 -36.20 6.92 2.63
N ASP A 252 -35.13 7.46 1.99
CA ASP A 252 -35.18 8.01 0.63
C ASP A 252 -34.56 7.04 -0.38
N LEU A 253 -35.31 6.01 -0.75
CA LEU A 253 -34.88 4.95 -1.65
C LEU A 253 -34.63 5.40 -3.09
N LEU A 254 -35.21 6.52 -3.52
CA LEU A 254 -35.08 7.06 -4.88
C LEU A 254 -34.02 8.17 -4.98
N GLY A 255 -33.58 8.70 -3.85
CA GLY A 255 -32.55 9.74 -3.76
C GLY A 255 -31.25 9.29 -3.15
N THR A 256 -30.98 9.71 -1.93
CA THR A 256 -29.67 9.52 -1.26
C THR A 256 -29.24 8.04 -1.16
N CYS A 257 -30.20 7.11 -1.07
CA CYS A 257 -29.90 5.69 -0.90
C CYS A 257 -30.01 4.87 -2.18
N TRP A 258 -30.41 5.49 -3.27
CA TRP A 258 -30.60 4.79 -4.54
C TRP A 258 -29.40 3.87 -4.87
N GLN A 259 -28.19 4.43 -4.83
CA GLN A 259 -26.96 3.76 -5.19
C GLN A 259 -26.68 2.51 -4.31
N THR A 260 -26.79 2.63 -2.99
CA THR A 260 -26.57 1.51 -2.05
C THR A 260 -27.67 0.46 -2.15
N THR A 261 -28.92 0.88 -2.34
CA THR A 261 -30.06 -0.03 -2.50
C THR A 261 -29.92 -0.87 -3.78
N GLN A 262 -29.57 -0.23 -4.90
CA GLN A 262 -29.34 -0.92 -6.16
C GLN A 262 -28.15 -1.89 -6.08
N ALA A 263 -27.06 -1.52 -5.36
CA ALA A 263 -25.94 -2.42 -5.13
C ALA A 263 -26.34 -3.66 -4.34
N GLN A 264 -27.15 -3.51 -3.29
CA GLN A 264 -27.67 -4.63 -2.50
C GLN A 264 -28.60 -5.53 -3.31
N TRP A 265 -29.46 -4.95 -4.17
CA TRP A 265 -30.30 -5.72 -5.08
C TRP A 265 -29.49 -6.50 -6.13
N ALA A 266 -28.44 -5.88 -6.68
CA ALA A 266 -27.50 -6.57 -7.56
C ALA A 266 -26.87 -7.80 -6.88
N LEU A 267 -26.38 -7.63 -5.65
CA LEU A 267 -25.81 -8.73 -4.86
C LEU A 267 -26.85 -9.84 -4.60
N ALA A 268 -28.09 -9.46 -4.24
CA ALA A 268 -29.17 -10.41 -3.99
C ALA A 268 -29.55 -11.19 -5.27
N ASN A 269 -29.62 -10.48 -6.43
CA ASN A 269 -29.91 -11.09 -7.72
C ASN A 269 -28.82 -12.12 -8.16
N GLY A 270 -27.56 -11.85 -7.80
CA GLY A 270 -26.43 -12.74 -8.14
C GLY A 270 -26.46 -14.09 -7.41
N GLY A 271 -27.06 -14.17 -6.22
CA GLY A 271 -27.13 -15.41 -5.46
C GLY A 271 -25.75 -16.08 -5.24
N LEU A 272 -25.68 -17.42 -5.35
CA LEU A 272 -24.44 -18.16 -5.13
C LEU A 272 -23.51 -18.17 -6.35
N THR A 273 -24.04 -18.36 -7.55
CA THR A 273 -23.26 -18.61 -8.78
C THR A 273 -23.30 -17.47 -9.78
N GLY A 274 -24.11 -16.44 -9.54
CA GLY A 274 -24.31 -15.32 -10.44
C GLY A 274 -25.29 -15.60 -11.59
N VAL A 275 -25.67 -14.52 -12.27
CA VAL A 275 -26.51 -14.56 -13.47
C VAL A 275 -25.70 -14.82 -14.75
N GLY A 276 -24.39 -14.91 -14.64
CA GLY A 276 -23.44 -15.05 -15.76
C GLY A 276 -22.80 -13.74 -16.18
N ILE A 277 -21.53 -13.80 -16.63
CA ILE A 277 -20.77 -12.63 -17.09
C ILE A 277 -21.50 -11.97 -18.27
N GLY A 278 -21.67 -10.67 -18.22
CA GLY A 278 -22.36 -9.89 -19.25
C GLY A 278 -23.88 -9.77 -19.04
N ASN A 279 -24.49 -10.49 -18.10
CA ASN A 279 -25.94 -10.54 -17.91
C ASN A 279 -26.45 -9.71 -16.74
N SER A 280 -25.64 -8.85 -16.14
CA SER A 280 -26.08 -7.94 -15.09
C SER A 280 -27.22 -7.05 -15.60
N VAL A 281 -28.30 -6.94 -14.82
CA VAL A 281 -29.41 -6.00 -15.03
C VAL A 281 -29.06 -4.62 -14.48
N SER A 282 -28.31 -4.59 -13.38
CA SER A 282 -27.97 -3.34 -12.66
C SER A 282 -27.12 -2.38 -13.47
N LYS A 283 -26.33 -2.86 -14.45
CA LYS A 283 -25.52 -2.03 -15.34
C LYS A 283 -26.34 -1.21 -16.36
N TRP A 284 -27.65 -1.51 -16.54
CA TRP A 284 -28.55 -0.78 -17.44
C TRP A 284 -29.07 0.53 -16.80
N PHE A 285 -28.14 1.37 -16.34
CA PHE A 285 -28.40 2.67 -15.69
C PHE A 285 -29.16 2.59 -14.34
N TRP A 286 -29.36 1.40 -13.79
CA TRP A 286 -29.95 1.24 -12.46
C TRP A 286 -28.95 1.55 -11.35
N LEU A 287 -27.69 1.16 -11.51
CA LEU A 287 -26.62 1.36 -10.53
C LEU A 287 -25.66 2.45 -11.04
N PRO A 288 -25.64 3.66 -10.44
CA PRO A 288 -24.63 4.67 -10.75
C PRO A 288 -23.21 4.20 -10.38
N GLU A 289 -22.19 4.61 -11.17
CA GLU A 289 -20.78 4.23 -10.97
C GLU A 289 -20.56 2.70 -10.94
N ALA A 290 -21.32 1.98 -11.77
CA ALA A 290 -21.31 0.52 -11.84
C ALA A 290 -19.95 -0.06 -12.27
N ASP A 291 -19.19 0.66 -13.09
CA ASP A 291 -17.85 0.26 -13.54
C ASP A 291 -16.71 0.79 -12.66
N ASN A 292 -17.00 1.70 -11.75
CA ASN A 292 -16.04 2.36 -10.87
C ASN A 292 -16.23 1.94 -9.40
N ASP A 293 -16.90 2.75 -8.58
CA ASP A 293 -16.99 2.56 -7.13
C ASP A 293 -17.86 1.35 -6.74
N PHE A 294 -18.81 0.96 -7.57
CA PHE A 294 -19.75 -0.14 -7.33
C PHE A 294 -19.53 -1.35 -8.24
N ILE A 295 -18.35 -1.46 -8.88
CA ILE A 295 -18.04 -2.65 -9.70
C ILE A 295 -18.13 -3.96 -8.92
N GLY A 296 -17.88 -3.92 -7.59
CA GLY A 296 -18.06 -5.06 -6.71
C GLY A 296 -19.50 -5.59 -6.68
N ALA A 297 -20.51 -4.72 -6.84
CA ALA A 297 -21.91 -5.14 -6.95
C ALA A 297 -22.19 -5.85 -8.28
N ILE A 298 -21.64 -5.34 -9.40
CA ILE A 298 -21.75 -6.01 -10.71
C ILE A 298 -21.04 -7.36 -10.72
N ILE A 299 -19.85 -7.44 -10.12
CA ILE A 299 -19.13 -8.71 -9.92
C ILE A 299 -20.02 -9.69 -9.14
N GLY A 300 -20.61 -9.23 -8.03
CA GLY A 300 -21.49 -10.05 -7.22
C GLY A 300 -22.76 -10.49 -7.97
N GLU A 301 -23.35 -9.63 -8.81
CA GLU A 301 -24.50 -10.00 -9.65
C GLU A 301 -24.11 -11.02 -10.73
N GLU A 302 -23.01 -10.79 -11.45
CA GLU A 302 -22.62 -11.63 -12.58
C GLU A 302 -21.96 -12.95 -12.17
N THR A 303 -21.15 -12.96 -11.11
CA THR A 303 -20.38 -14.15 -10.67
C THR A 303 -20.85 -14.73 -9.34
N GLY A 304 -21.82 -14.10 -8.69
CA GLY A 304 -22.40 -14.54 -7.43
C GLY A 304 -21.43 -14.42 -6.24
N LEU A 305 -21.84 -15.00 -5.13
CA LEU A 305 -21.03 -15.06 -3.91
C LEU A 305 -19.68 -15.76 -4.13
N LEU A 306 -19.64 -16.78 -5.01
CA LEU A 306 -18.41 -17.50 -5.33
C LEU A 306 -17.37 -16.57 -5.99
N GLY A 307 -17.77 -15.74 -6.94
CA GLY A 307 -16.87 -14.77 -7.58
C GLY A 307 -16.35 -13.72 -6.60
N LEU A 308 -17.24 -13.19 -5.73
CA LEU A 308 -16.82 -12.29 -4.65
C LEU A 308 -15.87 -12.96 -3.65
N ALA A 309 -16.09 -14.24 -3.32
CA ALA A 309 -15.19 -14.98 -2.43
C ALA A 309 -13.80 -15.17 -3.05
N VAL A 310 -13.72 -15.45 -4.36
CA VAL A 310 -12.44 -15.52 -5.09
C VAL A 310 -11.74 -14.15 -5.07
N LEU A 311 -12.47 -13.07 -5.37
CA LEU A 311 -11.94 -11.71 -5.34
C LEU A 311 -11.38 -11.35 -3.96
N LEU A 312 -12.16 -11.58 -2.89
CA LEU A 312 -11.73 -11.39 -1.51
C LEU A 312 -10.51 -12.26 -1.17
N GLY A 313 -10.53 -13.53 -1.60
CA GLY A 313 -9.42 -14.46 -1.43
C GLY A 313 -8.11 -13.94 -2.06
N CYS A 314 -8.18 -13.31 -3.23
CA CYS A 314 -7.02 -12.67 -3.87
C CYS A 314 -6.49 -11.48 -3.04
N PHE A 315 -7.35 -10.63 -2.48
CA PHE A 315 -6.92 -9.54 -1.61
C PHE A 315 -6.37 -10.05 -0.27
N VAL A 316 -6.94 -11.12 0.29
CA VAL A 316 -6.38 -11.79 1.48
C VAL A 316 -5.00 -12.39 1.18
N ALA A 317 -4.84 -13.05 0.04
CA ALA A 317 -3.54 -13.58 -0.40
C ALA A 317 -2.52 -12.45 -0.59
N MET A 318 -2.91 -11.32 -1.21
CA MET A 318 -2.08 -10.13 -1.34
C MET A 318 -1.68 -9.57 0.04
N ALA A 319 -2.61 -9.52 1.00
CA ALA A 319 -2.33 -9.11 2.37
C ALA A 319 -1.27 -10.03 3.02
N VAL A 320 -1.41 -11.34 2.87
CA VAL A 320 -0.43 -12.31 3.40
C VAL A 320 0.94 -12.09 2.79
N VAL A 321 1.04 -11.86 1.48
CA VAL A 321 2.33 -11.62 0.80
C VAL A 321 2.95 -10.31 1.29
N LEU A 322 2.20 -9.20 1.35
CA LEU A 322 2.70 -7.91 1.82
C LEU A 322 3.12 -7.96 3.31
N LEU A 323 2.37 -8.67 4.15
CA LEU A 323 2.75 -8.94 5.55
C LEU A 323 4.04 -9.75 5.64
N ARG A 324 4.22 -10.77 4.80
CA ARG A 324 5.47 -11.55 4.74
C ARG A 324 6.65 -10.66 4.35
N ILE A 325 6.51 -9.83 3.31
CA ILE A 325 7.54 -8.86 2.91
C ILE A 325 7.86 -7.93 4.09
N SER A 326 6.85 -7.38 4.76
CA SER A 326 7.04 -6.47 5.89
C SER A 326 7.71 -7.13 7.09
N THR A 327 7.33 -8.35 7.46
CA THR A 327 7.78 -9.01 8.70
C THR A 327 9.11 -9.74 8.55
N ARG A 328 9.44 -10.23 7.36
CA ARG A 328 10.68 -11.02 7.12
C ARG A 328 11.89 -10.15 6.80
N THR A 329 11.68 -8.92 6.36
CA THR A 329 12.78 -8.01 6.00
C THR A 329 13.46 -7.41 7.24
N GLN A 330 14.77 -7.23 7.17
CA GLN A 330 15.55 -6.44 8.14
C GLN A 330 15.63 -4.95 7.72
N ASP A 331 15.33 -4.65 6.46
CA ASP A 331 15.33 -3.28 5.95
C ASP A 331 14.09 -2.53 6.41
N ARG A 332 14.29 -1.46 7.19
CA ARG A 332 13.20 -0.64 7.76
C ARG A 332 12.38 0.08 6.71
N PHE A 333 13.02 0.49 5.62
CA PHE A 333 12.31 1.12 4.49
C PHE A 333 11.31 0.14 3.89
N THR A 334 11.76 -1.06 3.55
CA THR A 334 10.92 -2.13 2.98
C THR A 334 9.78 -2.51 3.93
N ARG A 335 10.09 -2.65 5.23
CA ARG A 335 9.08 -2.97 6.25
C ARG A 335 7.95 -1.94 6.29
N ALA A 336 8.30 -0.67 6.40
CA ALA A 336 7.32 0.42 6.46
C ALA A 336 6.55 0.56 5.14
N ALA A 337 7.25 0.51 4.00
CA ALA A 337 6.63 0.61 2.68
C ALA A 337 5.62 -0.51 2.42
N ALA A 338 5.97 -1.77 2.75
CA ALA A 338 5.08 -2.92 2.58
C ALA A 338 3.84 -2.84 3.49
N GLY A 339 4.00 -2.39 4.74
CA GLY A 339 2.86 -2.17 5.65
C GLY A 339 1.93 -1.06 5.17
N MET A 340 2.46 0.03 4.62
CA MET A 340 1.66 1.10 4.03
C MET A 340 1.01 0.69 2.71
N ALA A 341 1.69 -0.09 1.87
CA ALA A 341 1.11 -0.66 0.65
C ALA A 341 -0.04 -1.63 0.97
N LEU A 342 0.09 -2.43 2.04
CA LEU A 342 -0.97 -3.26 2.58
C LEU A 342 -2.19 -2.41 2.99
N ALA A 343 -1.96 -1.37 3.79
CA ALA A 343 -3.01 -0.47 4.24
C ALA A 343 -3.72 0.22 3.06
N TRP A 344 -2.97 0.62 2.04
CA TRP A 344 -3.53 1.20 0.83
C TRP A 344 -4.32 0.17 0.01
N LEU A 345 -3.64 -0.83 -0.56
CA LEU A 345 -4.24 -1.72 -1.57
C LEU A 345 -5.34 -2.60 -0.97
N VAL A 346 -5.02 -3.25 0.14
CA VAL A 346 -5.97 -4.17 0.79
C VAL A 346 -7.00 -3.40 1.60
N GLY A 347 -6.59 -2.39 2.35
CA GLY A 347 -7.50 -1.55 3.13
C GLY A 347 -8.51 -0.82 2.24
N GLN A 348 -8.09 -0.28 1.08
CA GLN A 348 -8.98 0.35 0.11
C GLN A 348 -9.96 -0.67 -0.49
N ALA A 349 -9.50 -1.91 -0.82
CA ALA A 349 -10.37 -2.96 -1.34
C ALA A 349 -11.45 -3.34 -0.33
N PHE A 350 -11.08 -3.56 0.93
CA PHE A 350 -12.05 -3.88 1.98
C PHE A 350 -13.00 -2.72 2.28
N ALA A 351 -12.51 -1.46 2.23
CA ALA A 351 -13.37 -0.28 2.37
C ALA A 351 -14.41 -0.20 1.24
N ASN A 352 -14.01 -0.42 -0.02
CA ASN A 352 -14.93 -0.48 -1.16
C ASN A 352 -15.99 -1.58 -0.98
N ILE A 353 -15.55 -2.80 -0.66
CA ILE A 353 -16.48 -3.93 -0.46
C ILE A 353 -17.44 -3.66 0.71
N ALA A 354 -16.96 -3.07 1.81
CA ALA A 354 -17.81 -2.69 2.94
C ALA A 354 -18.92 -1.69 2.54
N VAL A 355 -18.62 -0.77 1.61
CA VAL A 355 -19.61 0.14 1.02
C VAL A 355 -20.61 -0.64 0.17
N VAL A 356 -20.15 -1.51 -0.71
CA VAL A 356 -21.00 -2.28 -1.63
C VAL A 356 -21.98 -3.17 -0.87
N VAL A 357 -21.55 -3.80 0.24
CA VAL A 357 -22.43 -4.63 1.09
C VAL A 357 -23.25 -3.80 2.11
N GLY A 358 -23.08 -2.48 2.16
CA GLY A 358 -23.85 -1.58 3.04
C GLY A 358 -23.34 -1.47 4.48
N VAL A 359 -22.20 -2.08 4.81
CA VAL A 359 -21.58 -2.01 6.16
C VAL A 359 -20.95 -0.64 6.43
N ALA A 360 -20.57 0.09 5.38
CA ALA A 360 -19.98 1.41 5.47
C ALA A 360 -20.76 2.43 4.57
N PRO A 361 -20.73 3.73 4.91
CA PRO A 361 -21.29 4.76 4.05
C PRO A 361 -20.51 4.91 2.75
N VAL A 362 -21.12 5.47 1.72
CA VAL A 362 -20.50 5.66 0.39
C VAL A 362 -19.39 6.71 0.46
N PHE A 363 -18.13 6.30 0.18
CA PHE A 363 -16.96 7.19 0.21
C PHE A 363 -16.46 7.56 -1.18
N GLY A 364 -16.85 6.83 -2.24
CA GLY A 364 -16.34 7.09 -3.59
C GLY A 364 -14.86 6.64 -3.75
N VAL A 365 -14.53 5.41 -3.39
CA VAL A 365 -13.20 4.84 -3.58
C VAL A 365 -13.26 3.62 -4.48
N PRO A 366 -12.47 3.59 -5.58
CA PRO A 366 -12.48 2.48 -6.52
C PRO A 366 -11.82 1.22 -5.92
N LEU A 367 -12.23 0.05 -6.41
CA LEU A 367 -11.64 -1.22 -6.06
C LEU A 367 -10.27 -1.36 -6.77
N PRO A 368 -9.14 -1.48 -6.05
CA PRO A 368 -7.81 -1.53 -6.65
C PRO A 368 -7.66 -2.63 -7.70
N PHE A 369 -7.03 -2.32 -8.82
CA PHE A 369 -6.79 -3.18 -10.01
C PHE A 369 -8.03 -3.53 -10.82
N VAL A 370 -9.23 -3.46 -10.25
CA VAL A 370 -10.47 -3.99 -10.83
C VAL A 370 -11.35 -2.89 -11.41
N SER A 371 -11.55 -1.79 -10.65
CA SER A 371 -12.40 -0.67 -11.09
C SER A 371 -11.86 0.05 -12.31
N ALA A 372 -12.75 0.64 -13.08
CA ALA A 372 -12.41 1.59 -14.13
C ALA A 372 -11.73 2.81 -13.51
N GLY A 373 -10.52 3.12 -13.99
CA GLY A 373 -9.71 4.22 -13.47
C GLY A 373 -8.25 4.09 -13.87
N GLY A 374 -7.89 4.63 -15.03
CA GLY A 374 -6.54 4.48 -15.58
C GLY A 374 -5.44 4.99 -14.66
N SER A 375 -5.60 6.15 -14.03
CA SER A 375 -4.61 6.72 -13.09
C SER A 375 -4.49 5.92 -11.79
N SER A 376 -5.61 5.42 -11.26
CA SER A 376 -5.63 4.55 -10.08
C SER A 376 -4.90 3.24 -10.38
N LEU A 377 -5.18 2.62 -11.53
CA LEU A 377 -4.51 1.40 -11.95
C LEU A 377 -3.00 1.61 -12.12
N LEU A 378 -2.57 2.71 -12.76
CA LEU A 378 -1.15 3.05 -12.91
C LEU A 378 -0.44 3.22 -11.56
N ALA A 379 -1.05 3.93 -10.62
CA ALA A 379 -0.48 4.16 -9.29
C ALA A 379 -0.40 2.84 -8.48
N ASN A 380 -1.46 2.01 -8.55
CA ASN A 380 -1.50 0.70 -7.89
C ASN A 380 -0.44 -0.25 -8.46
N LEU A 381 -0.26 -0.30 -9.78
CA LEU A 381 0.78 -1.11 -10.43
C LEU A 381 2.18 -0.59 -10.11
N ALA A 382 2.37 0.73 -10.01
CA ALA A 382 3.66 1.32 -9.63
C ALA A 382 4.07 0.97 -8.19
N VAL A 383 3.15 1.03 -7.22
CA VAL A 383 3.47 0.63 -5.83
C VAL A 383 3.77 -0.86 -5.74
N VAL A 384 3.04 -1.70 -6.48
CA VAL A 384 3.34 -3.14 -6.54
C VAL A 384 4.73 -3.39 -7.13
N GLY A 385 5.09 -2.71 -8.24
CA GLY A 385 6.44 -2.79 -8.80
C GLY A 385 7.53 -2.40 -7.80
N CYS A 386 7.29 -1.37 -6.99
CA CYS A 386 8.20 -1.01 -5.89
C CYS A 386 8.30 -2.12 -4.83
N MET A 387 7.18 -2.74 -4.46
CA MET A 387 7.17 -3.82 -3.46
C MET A 387 7.86 -5.08 -3.99
N MET A 388 7.68 -5.43 -5.27
CA MET A 388 8.40 -6.52 -5.93
C MET A 388 9.92 -6.28 -5.92
N ALA A 389 10.37 -5.08 -6.33
CA ALA A 389 11.79 -4.71 -6.30
C ALA A 389 12.39 -4.76 -4.88
N LEU A 390 11.60 -4.43 -3.86
CA LEU A 390 12.03 -4.45 -2.46
C LEU A 390 12.04 -5.87 -1.86
N ALA A 391 11.12 -6.75 -2.29
CA ALA A 391 11.05 -8.14 -1.86
C ALA A 391 12.24 -8.97 -2.33
N ASP A 392 12.78 -8.67 -3.52
CA ASP A 392 13.90 -9.39 -4.13
C ASP A 392 15.29 -8.93 -3.62
N ARG A 393 15.34 -8.04 -2.63
CA ARG A 393 16.62 -7.64 -2.04
C ARG A 393 17.30 -8.84 -1.35
N PRO A 394 18.55 -9.18 -1.71
CA PRO A 394 19.31 -10.13 -0.93
C PRO A 394 19.45 -9.59 0.51
N VAL A 395 19.19 -10.44 1.50
CA VAL A 395 19.41 -10.10 2.90
C VAL A 395 20.91 -9.88 3.05
N THR A 396 21.36 -8.62 3.06
CA THR A 396 22.74 -8.27 3.35
C THR A 396 22.92 -8.50 4.85
N VAL A 397 23.32 -9.71 5.23
CA VAL A 397 23.81 -9.97 6.57
C VAL A 397 25.09 -9.14 6.69
N ALA A 398 25.04 -8.03 7.43
CA ALA A 398 26.25 -7.32 7.81
C ALA A 398 27.14 -8.31 8.56
N THR A 399 28.09 -8.87 7.84
CA THR A 399 29.16 -9.66 8.45
C THR A 399 30.00 -8.65 9.19
N THR A 400 29.73 -8.46 10.47
CA THR A 400 30.66 -7.79 11.37
C THR A 400 31.86 -8.70 11.44
N THR A 401 32.78 -8.58 10.49
CA THR A 401 34.11 -9.07 10.61
C THR A 401 34.76 -8.18 11.65
N SER A 402 34.66 -8.55 12.91
CA SER A 402 35.58 -8.02 13.90
C SER A 402 36.96 -8.52 13.43
N ILE A 403 37.65 -7.66 12.69
CA ILE A 403 39.08 -7.80 12.49
C ILE A 403 39.63 -7.60 13.91
N VAL A 404 39.85 -8.71 14.62
CA VAL A 404 40.70 -8.69 15.82
C VAL A 404 42.05 -8.41 15.27
N ASP A 405 42.49 -7.17 15.37
CA ASP A 405 43.85 -6.75 15.10
C ASP A 405 44.74 -7.55 16.07
N PRO A 406 45.58 -8.49 15.59
CA PRO A 406 46.40 -9.29 16.45
C PRO A 406 47.48 -8.49 17.18
N ASP A 407 47.69 -7.23 16.76
CA ASP A 407 48.67 -6.31 17.34
C ASP A 407 48.08 -5.28 18.31
N HIS A 408 46.78 -5.35 18.61
CA HIS A 408 46.19 -4.44 19.58
C HIS A 408 46.67 -4.74 21.00
N PRO A 409 47.27 -3.78 21.75
CA PRO A 409 47.87 -3.98 23.06
C PRO A 409 46.95 -4.55 24.13
N ALA A 410 45.63 -4.42 23.97
CA ALA A 410 44.63 -4.96 24.88
C ALA A 410 44.51 -6.51 24.86
N ALA A 411 45.08 -7.18 23.86
CA ALA A 411 45.12 -8.65 23.77
C ALA A 411 46.14 -9.29 24.68
N ARG A 412 47.09 -8.51 25.27
CA ARG A 412 48.19 -9.01 26.10
C ARG A 412 47.89 -9.03 27.60
N GLY A 413 46.76 -8.61 28.06
CA GLY A 413 46.49 -8.26 29.46
C GLY A 413 45.54 -9.16 30.27
N ARG A 414 45.13 -10.35 29.83
CA ARG A 414 44.34 -11.27 30.67
C ARG A 414 44.94 -12.68 30.75
N ALA A 415 45.98 -12.78 31.56
CA ALA A 415 46.31 -14.06 32.20
C ALA A 415 45.43 -14.16 33.46
N VAL A 416 44.33 -14.91 33.39
CA VAL A 416 43.55 -15.29 34.59
C VAL A 416 44.34 -16.35 35.34
N GLY A 417 44.89 -16.00 36.48
CA GLY A 417 45.43 -16.98 37.46
C GLY A 417 44.30 -17.76 38.09
N ILE A 418 44.29 -19.04 37.85
CA ILE A 418 43.46 -20.00 38.61
C ILE A 418 44.31 -20.47 39.80
N ARG A 419 43.88 -20.18 40.99
CA ARG A 419 44.21 -20.92 42.21
C ARG A 419 43.22 -22.04 42.43
#